data_c9ebcf35794dc1fe70892012552721ac
#
_entry.id   c9ebcf35794dc1fe70892012552721ac
#
_cell.length_a   1.000
_cell.length_b   1.000
_cell.length_c   1.000
_cell.angle_alpha   90.00
_cell.angle_beta   90.00
_cell.angle_gamma   90.00
#
_symmetry.space_group_name_H-M   'P 1'
#
loop_
_entity.id
_entity.type
_entity.pdbx_description
1 polymer ?
#
loop_
_entity_poly.entity_id
_entity_poly.type
_entity_poly.pdbx_seq_one_letter_code
_entity_poly.pdbx_strand_id
1 'polypeptide(L)'
;MTIYTIRTTSGREHIVIDMISNKIRIDNLKISSLSHPSELKGYVFIEGHEGEVRKAVQGIMHIKGLIEKPVALAEIQHFFETKKTKIVVSEGDIVEIVGGPFKGEKGRVQRIDKVKDEVTVELLEASIPIPVTISTELLKLVKREKVELSEEAGKAQ
;
A
#
# COMPACT_ATOMS: atom_id res chain seq x y z
N MET A 1 -14.76 -18.55 12.96
CA MET A 1 -14.83 -17.30 12.20
C MET A 1 -14.51 -17.60 10.76
N THR A 2 -15.33 -17.12 9.86
CA THR A 2 -15.23 -17.45 8.44
C THR A 2 -15.23 -16.17 7.62
N ILE A 3 -14.40 -16.11 6.58
CA ILE A 3 -14.32 -14.95 5.69
C ILE A 3 -15.26 -15.20 4.49
N TYR A 4 -16.10 -14.22 4.21
CA TYR A 4 -16.99 -14.21 3.06
C TYR A 4 -16.68 -13.02 2.15
N THR A 5 -17.05 -13.14 0.90
CA THR A 5 -16.88 -12.07 -0.09
C THR A 5 -18.23 -11.43 -0.42
N ILE A 6 -18.28 -10.11 -0.35
CA ILE A 6 -19.43 -9.30 -0.75
C ILE A 6 -19.15 -8.73 -2.12
N ARG A 7 -20.05 -8.91 -3.08
CA ARG A 7 -20.00 -8.23 -4.38
C ARG A 7 -20.68 -6.88 -4.26
N THR A 8 -19.99 -5.84 -4.66
CA THR A 8 -20.48 -4.46 -4.60
C THR A 8 -20.47 -3.81 -5.98
N THR A 9 -21.06 -2.64 -6.08
CA THR A 9 -20.87 -1.77 -7.24
C THR A 9 -19.43 -1.24 -7.21
N SER A 10 -18.69 -1.43 -8.30
CA SER A 10 -17.30 -0.96 -8.42
C SER A 10 -17.20 0.55 -8.18
N GLY A 11 -16.25 0.96 -7.35
CA GLY A 11 -16.04 2.34 -6.93
C GLY A 11 -16.94 2.79 -5.76
N ARG A 12 -17.76 1.90 -5.21
CA ARG A 12 -18.61 2.17 -4.03
C ARG A 12 -18.24 1.34 -2.80
N GLU A 13 -17.09 0.70 -2.83
CA GLU A 13 -16.63 -0.22 -1.79
C GLU A 13 -16.51 0.48 -0.43
N HIS A 14 -15.94 1.68 -0.39
CA HIS A 14 -15.81 2.44 0.85
C HIS A 14 -17.17 2.84 1.44
N ILE A 15 -18.12 3.24 0.60
CA ILE A 15 -19.48 3.57 1.04
C ILE A 15 -20.15 2.33 1.65
N VAL A 16 -19.99 1.17 1.01
CA VAL A 16 -20.52 -0.11 1.51
C VAL A 16 -19.91 -0.45 2.87
N ILE A 17 -18.59 -0.29 3.02
CA ILE A 17 -17.87 -0.51 4.28
C ILE A 17 -18.44 0.39 5.39
N ASP A 18 -18.60 1.68 5.11
CA ASP A 18 -19.14 2.64 6.10
C ASP A 18 -20.56 2.28 6.52
N MET A 19 -21.43 1.92 5.57
CA MET A 19 -22.80 1.52 5.84
C MET A 19 -22.87 0.23 6.67
N ILE A 20 -22.07 -0.78 6.32
CA ILE A 20 -22.00 -2.04 7.09
C ILE A 20 -21.42 -1.78 8.48
N SER A 21 -20.36 -0.97 8.59
CA SER A 21 -19.73 -0.62 9.88
C SER A 21 -20.74 0.07 10.83
N ASN A 22 -21.53 0.99 10.29
CA ASN A 22 -22.58 1.64 11.08
C ASN A 22 -23.66 0.64 11.53
N LYS A 23 -24.08 -0.24 10.63
CA LYS A 23 -25.07 -1.28 10.97
C LYS A 23 -24.55 -2.25 12.03
N ILE A 24 -23.29 -2.68 11.93
CA ILE A 24 -22.64 -3.53 12.93
C ILE A 24 -22.71 -2.89 14.31
N ARG A 25 -22.46 -1.57 14.41
CA ARG A 25 -22.52 -0.83 15.68
C ARG A 25 -23.96 -0.72 16.22
N ILE A 26 -24.92 -0.39 15.35
CA ILE A 26 -26.33 -0.19 15.75
C ILE A 26 -26.95 -1.50 16.20
N ASP A 27 -26.76 -2.57 15.43
CA ASP A 27 -27.37 -3.88 15.67
C ASP A 27 -26.51 -4.77 16.58
N ASN A 28 -25.35 -4.26 17.05
CA ASN A 28 -24.37 -4.97 17.88
C ASN A 28 -23.99 -6.35 17.33
N LEU A 29 -23.72 -6.41 16.02
CA LEU A 29 -23.38 -7.63 15.32
C LEU A 29 -21.93 -8.07 15.61
N LYS A 30 -21.73 -9.38 15.74
CA LYS A 30 -20.40 -9.98 15.98
C LYS A 30 -19.66 -10.21 14.68
N ILE A 31 -19.11 -9.14 14.13
CA ILE A 31 -18.23 -9.14 12.95
C ILE A 31 -16.81 -8.82 13.41
N SER A 32 -15.84 -9.65 12.98
CA SER A 32 -14.44 -9.52 13.38
C SER A 32 -13.66 -8.56 12.52
N SER A 33 -13.89 -8.59 11.21
CA SER A 33 -13.20 -7.71 10.28
C SER A 33 -14.06 -7.39 9.06
N LEU A 34 -13.78 -6.22 8.47
CA LEU A 34 -14.38 -5.74 7.24
C LEU A 34 -13.28 -5.01 6.46
N SER A 35 -13.01 -5.43 5.24
CA SER A 35 -11.88 -4.92 4.49
C SER A 35 -12.11 -4.91 2.98
N HIS A 36 -11.47 -3.97 2.31
CA HIS A 36 -11.46 -3.84 0.86
C HIS A 36 -10.04 -3.62 0.38
N PRO A 37 -9.44 -4.59 -0.33
CA PRO A 37 -8.17 -4.39 -1.00
C PRO A 37 -8.34 -3.42 -2.18
N SER A 38 -7.50 -2.41 -2.26
CA SER A 38 -7.56 -1.40 -3.33
C SER A 38 -7.40 -1.97 -4.74
N GLU A 39 -6.73 -3.11 -4.85
CA GLU A 39 -6.50 -3.82 -6.12
C GLU A 39 -7.74 -4.59 -6.62
N LEU A 40 -8.68 -4.89 -5.72
CA LEU A 40 -9.84 -5.75 -6.03
C LEU A 40 -11.15 -4.95 -6.06
N LYS A 41 -11.39 -4.25 -7.15
CA LYS A 41 -12.60 -3.43 -7.32
C LYS A 41 -13.87 -4.27 -7.36
N GLY A 42 -14.92 -3.80 -6.68
CA GLY A 42 -16.23 -4.44 -6.64
C GLY A 42 -16.37 -5.56 -5.63
N TYR A 43 -15.38 -5.72 -4.73
CA TYR A 43 -15.39 -6.77 -3.71
C TYR A 43 -14.99 -6.23 -2.34
N VAL A 44 -15.67 -6.72 -1.32
CA VAL A 44 -15.37 -6.43 0.10
C VAL A 44 -15.33 -7.77 0.84
N PHE A 45 -14.37 -7.93 1.73
CA PHE A 45 -14.28 -9.12 2.59
C PHE A 45 -14.86 -8.82 3.97
N ILE A 46 -15.62 -9.76 4.49
CA ILE A 46 -16.22 -9.69 5.82
C ILE A 46 -15.96 -10.99 6.57
N GLU A 47 -15.50 -10.87 7.82
CA GLU A 47 -15.23 -12.01 8.69
C GLU A 47 -16.20 -12.06 9.85
N GLY A 48 -16.88 -13.19 10.00
CA GLY A 48 -17.85 -13.41 11.07
C GLY A 48 -18.52 -14.78 10.98
N HIS A 49 -19.52 -14.99 11.85
CA HIS A 49 -20.44 -16.11 11.71
C HIS A 49 -21.45 -15.83 10.59
N GLU A 50 -21.80 -16.85 9.82
CA GLU A 50 -22.67 -16.71 8.65
C GLU A 50 -23.96 -15.93 8.94
N GLY A 51 -24.65 -16.25 10.03
CA GLY A 51 -25.90 -15.57 10.43
C GLY A 51 -25.71 -14.08 10.71
N GLU A 52 -24.60 -13.68 11.32
CA GLU A 52 -24.26 -12.28 11.59
C GLU A 52 -23.85 -11.54 10.31
N VAL A 53 -23.09 -12.22 9.44
CA VAL A 53 -22.70 -11.69 8.13
C VAL A 53 -23.93 -11.42 7.27
N ARG A 54 -24.89 -12.36 7.19
CA ARG A 54 -26.13 -12.18 6.44
C ARG A 54 -26.95 -10.99 6.96
N LYS A 55 -27.03 -10.81 8.28
CA LYS A 55 -27.67 -9.63 8.89
C LYS A 55 -26.94 -8.33 8.52
N ALA A 56 -25.61 -8.34 8.57
CA ALA A 56 -24.79 -7.16 8.29
C ALA A 56 -24.95 -6.64 6.86
N VAL A 57 -25.10 -7.53 5.88
CA VAL A 57 -25.22 -7.16 4.46
C VAL A 57 -26.66 -6.87 4.01
N GLN A 58 -27.66 -7.31 4.77
CA GLN A 58 -29.06 -7.16 4.41
C GLN A 58 -29.47 -5.69 4.39
N GLY A 59 -30.09 -5.27 3.27
CA GLY A 59 -30.63 -3.91 3.13
C GLY A 59 -29.58 -2.81 2.90
N ILE A 60 -28.32 -3.18 2.64
CA ILE A 60 -27.25 -2.21 2.32
C ILE A 60 -27.26 -1.89 0.83
N MET A 61 -27.29 -0.61 0.51
CA MET A 61 -27.21 -0.14 -0.88
C MET A 61 -25.86 -0.50 -1.51
N HIS A 62 -25.85 -0.67 -2.83
CA HIS A 62 -24.68 -1.01 -3.63
C HIS A 62 -24.10 -2.41 -3.40
N ILE A 63 -24.69 -3.24 -2.56
CA ILE A 63 -24.40 -4.67 -2.47
C ILE A 63 -25.16 -5.40 -3.55
N LYS A 64 -24.42 -6.15 -4.40
CA LYS A 64 -24.99 -6.99 -5.45
C LYS A 64 -25.27 -8.41 -4.97
N GLY A 65 -24.58 -8.85 -3.94
CA GLY A 65 -24.77 -10.17 -3.34
C GLY A 65 -23.64 -10.58 -2.42
N LEU A 66 -23.92 -11.59 -1.61
CA LEU A 66 -22.94 -12.27 -0.75
C LEU A 66 -22.55 -13.57 -1.45
N ILE A 67 -21.25 -13.81 -1.58
CA ILE A 67 -20.73 -15.09 -2.09
C ILE A 67 -20.70 -16.06 -0.91
N GLU A 68 -21.51 -17.11 -0.98
CA GLU A 68 -21.69 -18.07 0.10
C GLU A 68 -20.49 -18.98 0.32
N LYS A 69 -19.63 -19.14 -0.70
CA LYS A 69 -18.39 -19.91 -0.58
C LYS A 69 -17.41 -19.19 0.32
N PRO A 70 -17.01 -19.79 1.44
CA PRO A 70 -15.98 -19.24 2.31
C PRO A 70 -14.65 -19.07 1.59
N VAL A 71 -13.90 -18.07 2.00
CA VAL A 71 -12.56 -17.79 1.48
C VAL A 71 -11.53 -18.06 2.58
N ALA A 72 -10.47 -18.80 2.25
CA ALA A 72 -9.38 -19.01 3.18
C ALA A 72 -8.49 -17.76 3.27
N LEU A 73 -7.98 -17.45 4.46
CA LEU A 73 -7.10 -16.30 4.65
C LEU A 73 -5.90 -16.33 3.70
N ALA A 74 -5.34 -17.52 3.44
CA ALA A 74 -4.22 -17.69 2.53
C ALA A 74 -4.53 -17.26 1.08
N GLU A 75 -5.79 -17.37 0.65
CA GLU A 75 -6.19 -16.97 -0.71
C GLU A 75 -6.24 -15.46 -0.89
N ILE A 76 -6.48 -14.71 0.18
CA ILE A 76 -6.63 -13.25 0.15
C ILE A 76 -5.44 -12.50 0.76
N GLN A 77 -4.55 -13.19 1.46
CA GLN A 77 -3.43 -12.59 2.16
C GLN A 77 -2.57 -11.70 1.26
N HIS A 78 -2.32 -12.12 0.03
CA HIS A 78 -1.51 -11.38 -0.94
C HIS A 78 -2.10 -10.01 -1.33
N PHE A 79 -3.42 -9.79 -1.16
CA PHE A 79 -4.05 -8.48 -1.39
C PHE A 79 -3.80 -7.49 -0.25
N PHE A 80 -3.45 -8.00 0.94
CA PHE A 80 -3.17 -7.19 2.13
C PHE A 80 -1.67 -7.07 2.41
N GLU A 81 -0.85 -7.89 1.77
CA GLU A 81 0.59 -7.70 1.81
C GLU A 81 0.91 -6.43 1.04
N THR A 82 1.32 -5.41 1.78
CA THR A 82 1.96 -4.25 1.17
C THR A 82 3.16 -4.81 0.40
N LYS A 83 3.09 -4.85 -0.91
CA LYS A 83 4.29 -5.03 -1.72
C LYS A 83 5.18 -3.86 -1.34
N LYS A 84 6.06 -4.09 -0.37
CA LYS A 84 7.20 -3.21 -0.16
C LYS A 84 7.95 -3.27 -1.47
N THR A 85 7.66 -2.34 -2.35
CA THR A 85 8.48 -2.09 -3.52
C THR A 85 9.79 -1.61 -2.92
N LYS A 86 10.69 -2.55 -2.62
CA LYS A 86 12.07 -2.21 -2.28
C LYS A 86 12.63 -1.57 -3.53
N ILE A 87 12.52 -0.27 -3.59
CA ILE A 87 13.16 0.50 -4.63
C ILE A 87 14.64 0.30 -4.38
N VAL A 88 15.31 -0.37 -5.29
CA VAL A 88 16.76 -0.48 -5.26
C VAL A 88 17.30 0.88 -5.70
N VAL A 89 17.65 1.70 -4.73
CA VAL A 89 18.33 2.98 -4.94
C VAL A 89 19.83 2.79 -4.70
N SER A 90 20.62 3.57 -5.41
CA SER A 90 22.08 3.65 -5.24
C SER A 90 22.44 5.08 -4.81
N GLU A 91 23.60 5.22 -4.18
CA GLU A 91 24.15 6.55 -3.87
C GLU A 91 24.31 7.37 -5.15
N GLY A 92 23.94 8.64 -5.10
CA GLY A 92 23.92 9.53 -6.26
C GLY A 92 22.60 9.58 -7.04
N ASP A 93 21.70 8.60 -6.86
CA ASP A 93 20.42 8.58 -7.55
C ASP A 93 19.54 9.78 -7.17
N ILE A 94 18.76 10.27 -8.12
CA ILE A 94 17.75 11.30 -7.89
C ILE A 94 16.42 10.61 -7.58
N VAL A 95 15.85 10.95 -6.44
CA VAL A 95 14.60 10.40 -5.93
C VAL A 95 13.59 11.51 -5.64
N GLU A 96 12.32 11.17 -5.73
CA GLU A 96 11.20 12.02 -5.30
C GLU A 96 10.58 11.43 -4.03
N ILE A 97 10.29 12.30 -3.07
CA ILE A 97 9.64 11.91 -1.83
C ILE A 97 8.14 11.89 -2.07
N VAL A 98 7.50 10.72 -1.90
CA VAL A 98 6.08 10.51 -2.20
C VAL A 98 5.18 10.53 -0.97
N GLY A 99 5.75 10.68 0.22
CA GLY A 99 4.99 10.72 1.47
C GLY A 99 5.73 11.45 2.59
N GLY A 100 5.02 11.73 3.69
CA GLY A 100 5.57 12.44 4.83
C GLY A 100 5.63 13.95 4.66
N PRO A 101 6.36 14.65 5.56
CA PRO A 101 6.40 16.11 5.58
C PRO A 101 7.11 16.73 4.37
N PHE A 102 7.93 15.97 3.65
CA PHE A 102 8.68 16.42 2.47
C PHE A 102 8.09 15.90 1.16
N LYS A 103 6.82 15.49 1.15
CA LYS A 103 6.13 15.00 -0.04
C LYS A 103 6.22 15.99 -1.20
N GLY A 104 6.65 15.51 -2.36
CA GLY A 104 6.81 16.31 -3.58
C GLY A 104 8.22 16.87 -3.79
N GLU A 105 9.08 16.82 -2.78
CA GLU A 105 10.47 17.26 -2.89
C GLU A 105 11.33 16.22 -3.61
N LYS A 106 12.31 16.69 -4.35
CA LYS A 106 13.32 15.87 -5.00
C LYS A 106 14.64 15.99 -4.29
N GLY A 107 15.39 14.91 -4.25
CA GLY A 107 16.69 14.89 -3.61
C GLY A 107 17.63 13.88 -4.22
N ARG A 108 18.91 14.01 -3.88
CA ARG A 108 19.97 13.07 -4.26
C ARG A 108 20.26 12.16 -3.08
N VAL A 109 20.34 10.87 -3.36
CA VAL A 109 20.70 9.86 -2.35
C VAL A 109 22.17 10.02 -1.97
N GLN A 110 22.44 10.25 -0.68
CA GLN A 110 23.80 10.36 -0.15
C GLN A 110 24.25 9.08 0.55
N ARG A 111 23.35 8.45 1.31
CA ARG A 111 23.66 7.25 2.09
C ARG A 111 22.46 6.33 2.17
N ILE A 112 22.71 5.03 2.18
CA ILE A 112 21.69 3.99 2.28
C ILE A 112 21.98 3.14 3.53
N ASP A 113 21.01 3.04 4.42
CA ASP A 113 21.03 2.09 5.54
C ASP A 113 20.10 0.91 5.22
N LYS A 114 20.70 -0.19 4.79
CA LYS A 114 19.95 -1.41 4.41
C LYS A 114 19.36 -2.15 5.60
N VAL A 115 19.87 -1.92 6.80
CA VAL A 115 19.39 -2.59 8.02
C VAL A 115 18.08 -1.96 8.48
N LYS A 116 18.01 -0.63 8.41
CA LYS A 116 16.84 0.15 8.83
C LYS A 116 15.85 0.44 7.71
N ASP A 117 16.19 0.06 6.46
CA ASP A 117 15.44 0.45 5.25
C ASP A 117 15.26 1.98 5.13
N GLU A 118 16.29 2.72 5.50
CA GLU A 118 16.33 4.19 5.47
C GLU A 118 17.36 4.71 4.46
N VAL A 119 17.06 5.85 3.88
CA VAL A 119 17.94 6.54 2.92
C VAL A 119 18.11 7.99 3.36
N THR A 120 19.35 8.46 3.40
CA THR A 120 19.64 9.87 3.60
C THR A 120 19.69 10.56 2.25
N VAL A 121 18.81 11.53 2.06
CA VAL A 121 18.61 12.28 0.83
C VAL A 121 18.95 13.75 1.07
N GLU A 122 19.70 14.35 0.18
CA GLU A 122 19.94 15.80 0.13
C GLU A 122 18.92 16.45 -0.79
N LEU A 123 18.12 17.38 -0.26
CA LEU A 123 17.09 18.07 -1.04
C LEU A 123 17.72 19.02 -2.06
N LEU A 124 17.30 18.90 -3.34
CA LEU A 124 17.87 19.67 -4.44
C LEU A 124 17.43 21.13 -4.48
N GLU A 125 16.23 21.41 -4.00
CA GLU A 125 15.64 22.76 -4.04
C GLU A 125 15.93 23.60 -2.79
N ALA A 126 16.59 23.02 -1.80
CA ALA A 126 17.01 23.74 -0.60
C ALA A 126 18.22 24.61 -0.89
N SER A 127 18.16 25.90 -0.55
CA SER A 127 19.29 26.84 -0.66
C SER A 127 20.50 26.43 0.19
N ILE A 128 20.26 25.65 1.22
CA ILE A 128 21.28 25.03 2.08
C ILE A 128 21.06 23.51 1.98
N PRO A 129 22.09 22.72 1.68
CA PRO A 129 21.95 21.26 1.64
C PRO A 129 21.59 20.72 3.03
N ILE A 130 20.36 20.24 3.17
CA ILE A 130 19.87 19.62 4.39
C ILE A 130 19.73 18.13 4.13
N PRO A 131 20.52 17.28 4.81
CA PRO A 131 20.34 15.84 4.72
C PRO A 131 19.09 15.42 5.51
N VAL A 132 18.20 14.70 4.87
CA VAL A 132 16.96 14.16 5.47
C VAL A 132 17.00 12.65 5.37
N THR A 133 16.76 11.97 6.49
CA THR A 133 16.65 10.52 6.52
C THR A 133 15.20 10.11 6.35
N ILE A 134 14.93 9.30 5.33
CA ILE A 134 13.57 8.92 4.92
C ILE A 134 13.54 7.41 4.68
N SER A 135 12.42 6.77 5.05
CA SER A 135 12.18 5.37 4.73
C SER A 135 12.15 5.15 3.21
N THR A 136 12.75 4.06 2.75
CA THR A 136 12.76 3.68 1.33
C THR A 136 11.35 3.54 0.74
N GLU A 137 10.35 3.23 1.55
CA GLU A 137 8.95 3.12 1.15
C GLU A 137 8.34 4.45 0.67
N LEU A 138 8.90 5.58 1.11
CA LEU A 138 8.43 6.93 0.80
C LEU A 138 9.18 7.58 -0.37
N LEU A 139 10.01 6.83 -1.08
CA LEU A 139 10.83 7.31 -2.18
C LEU A 139 10.40 6.69 -3.51
N LYS A 140 10.50 7.50 -4.56
CA LYS A 140 10.32 7.07 -5.96
C LYS A 140 11.59 7.43 -6.73
N LEU A 141 12.13 6.47 -7.49
CA LEU A 141 13.29 6.71 -8.34
C LEU A 141 12.89 7.60 -9.53
N VAL A 142 13.55 8.73 -9.69
CA VAL A 142 13.36 9.66 -10.83
C VAL A 142 14.44 9.46 -11.87
N LYS A 143 15.70 9.44 -11.46
CA LYS A 143 16.85 9.29 -12.36
C LYS A 143 17.95 8.50 -11.66
N ARG A 144 18.52 7.53 -12.38
CA ARG A 144 19.76 6.88 -11.95
C ARG A 144 20.95 7.72 -12.35
N GLU A 145 21.89 7.89 -11.42
CA GLU A 145 23.23 8.29 -11.81
C GLU A 145 23.83 7.14 -12.62
N LYS A 146 24.05 7.34 -13.92
CA LYS A 146 24.90 6.44 -14.68
C LYS A 146 26.27 6.56 -14.05
N VAL A 147 26.70 5.54 -13.34
CA VAL A 147 28.12 5.31 -13.16
C VAL A 147 28.60 5.02 -14.57
N GLU A 148 29.18 6.01 -15.22
CA GLU A 148 30.09 5.76 -16.31
C GLU A 148 31.21 4.94 -15.67
N LEU A 149 31.12 3.61 -15.77
CA LEU A 149 32.31 2.79 -15.79
C LEU A 149 33.11 3.33 -16.97
N SER A 150 34.04 4.22 -16.67
CA SER A 150 35.12 4.48 -17.55
C SER A 150 35.76 3.12 -17.83
N GLU A 151 35.44 2.53 -18.96
CA GLU A 151 36.28 1.56 -19.61
C GLU A 151 37.59 2.25 -20.01
N GLU A 152 38.36 2.64 -19.04
CA GLU A 152 39.81 2.65 -19.19
C GLU A 152 40.35 1.33 -18.66
N ALA A 153 39.79 0.24 -19.12
CA ALA A 153 40.55 -0.98 -19.18
C ALA A 153 41.62 -0.78 -20.28
N GLY A 154 42.81 -0.42 -19.83
CA GLY A 154 43.91 -0.10 -20.67
C GLY A 154 44.09 -1.00 -21.87
N LYS A 155 44.35 -0.41 -22.98
CA LYS A 155 45.30 -0.95 -23.93
C LYS A 155 46.66 -0.96 -23.24
N ALA A 156 46.91 -1.95 -22.40
CA ALA A 156 48.24 -2.36 -22.09
C ALA A 156 48.72 -3.21 -23.25
N GLN A 157 49.58 -2.66 -23.99
CA GLN A 157 50.43 -3.48 -24.88
C GLN A 157 51.45 -4.23 -24.03
#